data_35d3758824bd6059e8c041b0e5e583c2
#
_entry.id   35d3758824bd6059e8c041b0e5e583c2
#
_cell.length_a   1.000
_cell.length_b   1.000
_cell.length_c   1.000
_cell.angle_alpha   90.00
_cell.angle_beta   90.00
_cell.angle_gamma   90.00
#
_symmetry.space_group_name_H-M   'P 1'
#
loop_
_entity.id
_entity.type
_entity.pdbx_description
1 polymer ?
#
loop_
_entity_poly.entity_id
_entity_poly.type
_entity_poly.pdbx_seq_one_letter_code
_entity_poly.pdbx_strand_id
1 'polypeptide(L)'
;MRAYIAFTAPLFILLTACSSHPKPPTVDESQKRPVNSQMAIELQVCKNDLQNTRILATESSRLAETTAATLAHMAARQQLMASIQEKSVANNVRIVHFGFNSTRVSIPSEDAAALVEEAKSAPLVVLRGRTDGTSDSSSESRIAQARAHAVRDYLVASGVDPSRIRTTHQPSGDHLTDNRSARGRSLNRRVEIEIYRVLPLSPQVSAPPQS
;
A
#
# COMPACT_ATOMS: atom_id res chain seq x y z
N MET A 1 16.14 56.73 42.91
CA MET A 1 15.20 55.99 43.75
C MET A 1 15.69 54.61 43.94
N ARG A 2 16.20 54.24 45.10
CA ARG A 2 16.77 52.91 45.43
C ARG A 2 15.67 52.10 46.12
N ALA A 3 15.27 50.96 45.53
CA ALA A 3 14.35 50.00 46.15
C ALA A 3 15.17 48.91 46.82
N TYR A 4 15.04 48.80 48.16
CA TYR A 4 15.62 47.70 48.94
C TYR A 4 14.65 46.50 48.91
N ILE A 5 15.16 45.37 48.43
CA ILE A 5 14.44 44.09 48.53
C ILE A 5 14.90 43.40 49.80
N ALA A 6 13.98 43.24 50.76
CA ALA A 6 14.18 42.51 51.99
C ALA A 6 14.11 40.99 51.74
N PHE A 7 15.21 40.30 52.06
CA PHE A 7 15.29 38.85 52.01
C PHE A 7 14.82 38.25 53.34
N THR A 8 13.65 37.62 53.38
CA THR A 8 13.18 36.85 54.55
C THR A 8 13.54 35.40 54.37
N ALA A 9 14.46 34.89 55.19
CA ALA A 9 14.84 33.48 55.22
C ALA A 9 13.76 32.68 56.01
N PRO A 10 13.30 31.54 55.51
CA PRO A 10 12.44 30.63 56.27
C PRO A 10 13.29 29.76 57.19
N LEU A 11 12.92 29.80 58.47
CA LEU A 11 13.45 29.00 59.58
C LEU A 11 12.97 27.53 59.40
N PHE A 12 13.87 26.63 58.99
CA PHE A 12 13.60 25.19 58.89
C PHE A 12 13.63 24.60 60.33
N ILE A 13 12.47 24.25 60.87
CA ILE A 13 12.34 23.46 62.09
C ILE A 13 12.49 21.99 61.73
N LEU A 14 13.63 21.39 62.05
CA LEU A 14 13.88 19.94 61.94
C LEU A 14 13.11 19.22 63.06
N LEU A 15 11.94 18.69 62.72
CA LEU A 15 11.24 17.71 63.57
C LEU A 15 11.89 16.35 63.40
N THR A 16 12.78 15.96 64.31
CA THR A 16 13.29 14.59 64.43
C THR A 16 12.18 13.74 65.07
N ALA A 17 11.32 13.18 64.21
CA ALA A 17 10.40 12.15 64.67
C ALA A 17 11.22 10.80 64.78
N CYS A 18 11.53 10.40 65.98
CA CYS A 18 11.96 9.03 66.29
C CYS A 18 10.76 8.09 66.06
N SER A 19 10.55 7.64 64.86
CA SER A 19 9.63 6.51 64.59
C SER A 19 10.35 5.23 64.97
N SER A 20 10.03 4.67 66.12
CA SER A 20 10.36 3.29 66.40
C SER A 20 9.71 2.41 65.35
N HIS A 21 10.49 1.58 64.66
CA HIS A 21 9.97 0.60 63.71
C HIS A 21 8.89 -0.25 64.41
N PRO A 22 7.73 -0.41 63.80
CA PRO A 22 6.71 -1.30 64.34
C PRO A 22 7.34 -2.71 64.49
N LYS A 23 7.29 -3.25 65.67
CA LYS A 23 7.73 -4.62 65.93
C LYS A 23 6.91 -5.52 65.02
N PRO A 24 7.54 -6.46 64.30
CA PRO A 24 6.79 -7.45 63.54
C PRO A 24 5.82 -8.16 64.47
N PRO A 25 4.60 -8.48 64.03
CA PRO A 25 3.63 -9.17 64.86
C PRO A 25 4.24 -10.48 65.35
N THR A 26 4.22 -10.70 66.63
CA THR A 26 4.63 -11.96 67.24
C THR A 26 3.64 -13.04 66.80
N VAL A 27 4.08 -13.88 65.91
CA VAL A 27 3.29 -15.07 65.46
C VAL A 27 3.22 -16.05 66.62
N ASP A 28 2.01 -16.33 67.09
CA ASP A 28 1.77 -17.38 68.07
C ASP A 28 2.12 -18.72 67.44
N GLU A 29 3.27 -19.30 67.86
CA GLU A 29 3.77 -20.56 67.33
C GLU A 29 2.88 -21.73 67.64
N SER A 30 2.03 -21.63 68.69
CA SER A 30 1.08 -22.71 69.09
C SER A 30 -0.07 -22.83 68.03
N GLN A 31 -0.30 -21.82 67.23
CA GLN A 31 -1.32 -21.82 66.16
C GLN A 31 -0.77 -22.09 64.74
N LYS A 32 0.49 -22.38 64.63
CA LYS A 32 1.07 -22.82 63.37
C LYS A 32 0.44 -24.13 62.96
N ARG A 33 -0.46 -24.10 62.02
CA ARG A 33 -0.91 -25.31 61.36
C ARG A 33 0.33 -25.98 60.75
N PRO A 34 0.47 -27.29 60.81
CA PRO A 34 1.61 -27.98 60.22
C PRO A 34 1.58 -27.70 58.70
N VAL A 35 2.45 -26.78 58.26
CA VAL A 35 2.56 -26.33 56.88
C VAL A 35 2.88 -27.48 55.92
N ASN A 36 3.35 -28.58 56.47
CA ASN A 36 3.84 -29.76 55.77
C ASN A 36 2.92 -31.00 55.93
N SER A 37 1.62 -30.81 56.21
CA SER A 37 0.73 -31.97 56.07
C SER A 37 0.59 -32.34 54.60
N GLN A 38 0.60 -33.64 54.31
CA GLN A 38 0.44 -34.16 52.93
C GLN A 38 -0.75 -33.50 52.23
N MET A 39 -1.88 -33.39 52.89
CA MET A 39 -3.11 -32.76 52.37
C MET A 39 -2.94 -31.26 52.10
N ALA A 40 -2.17 -30.53 52.89
CA ALA A 40 -1.91 -29.10 52.67
C ALA A 40 -1.04 -28.89 51.42
N ILE A 41 -0.06 -29.73 51.17
CA ILE A 41 0.79 -29.74 50.00
C ILE A 41 -0.04 -30.06 48.76
N GLU A 42 -0.85 -31.11 48.80
CA GLU A 42 -1.73 -31.50 47.68
C GLU A 42 -2.73 -30.40 47.32
N LEU A 43 -3.33 -29.74 48.32
CA LEU A 43 -4.23 -28.61 48.08
C LEU A 43 -3.51 -27.43 47.42
N GLN A 44 -2.27 -27.13 47.84
CA GLN A 44 -1.50 -26.03 47.26
C GLN A 44 -1.10 -26.36 45.82
N VAL A 45 -0.68 -27.57 45.53
CA VAL A 45 -0.39 -28.04 44.17
C VAL A 45 -1.63 -27.90 43.28
N CYS A 46 -2.77 -28.41 43.72
CA CYS A 46 -4.02 -28.32 42.99
C CYS A 46 -4.46 -26.85 42.71
N LYS A 47 -4.29 -25.96 43.70
CA LYS A 47 -4.55 -24.52 43.49
C LYS A 47 -3.62 -23.90 42.46
N ASN A 48 -2.33 -24.21 42.48
CA ASN A 48 -1.36 -23.72 41.55
C ASN A 48 -1.65 -24.23 40.13
N ASP A 49 -2.00 -25.51 39.98
CA ASP A 49 -2.37 -26.12 38.70
C ASP A 49 -3.63 -25.48 38.12
N LEU A 50 -4.64 -25.24 38.95
CA LEU A 50 -5.84 -24.54 38.56
C LEU A 50 -5.55 -23.10 38.10
N GLN A 51 -4.69 -22.39 38.83
CA GLN A 51 -4.30 -21.04 38.48
C GLN A 51 -3.51 -21.01 37.16
N ASN A 52 -2.56 -21.92 36.99
CA ASN A 52 -1.79 -22.05 35.75
C ASN A 52 -2.70 -22.38 34.56
N THR A 53 -3.65 -23.29 34.73
CA THR A 53 -4.62 -23.65 33.70
C THR A 53 -5.49 -22.45 33.30
N ARG A 54 -5.92 -21.63 34.28
CA ARG A 54 -6.66 -20.40 34.00
C ARG A 54 -5.83 -19.38 33.21
N ILE A 55 -4.57 -19.19 33.59
CA ILE A 55 -3.65 -18.32 32.90
C ILE A 55 -3.48 -18.78 31.45
N LEU A 56 -3.18 -20.06 31.22
CA LEU A 56 -3.02 -20.65 29.91
C LEU A 56 -4.29 -20.51 29.06
N ALA A 57 -5.47 -20.73 29.62
CA ALA A 57 -6.74 -20.56 28.93
C ALA A 57 -6.97 -19.10 28.53
N THR A 58 -6.68 -18.14 29.41
CA THR A 58 -6.81 -16.71 29.13
C THR A 58 -5.85 -16.27 28.03
N GLU A 59 -4.59 -16.66 28.10
CA GLU A 59 -3.58 -16.35 27.07
C GLU A 59 -3.93 -17.00 25.73
N SER A 60 -4.41 -18.23 25.73
CA SER A 60 -4.87 -18.93 24.52
C SER A 60 -6.06 -18.19 23.87
N SER A 61 -7.05 -17.76 24.67
CA SER A 61 -8.18 -16.99 24.16
C SER A 61 -7.74 -15.64 23.56
N ARG A 62 -6.87 -14.93 24.27
CA ARG A 62 -6.31 -13.66 23.79
C ARG A 62 -5.52 -13.83 22.48
N LEU A 63 -4.72 -14.88 22.40
CA LEU A 63 -3.97 -15.19 21.17
C LEU A 63 -4.93 -15.52 20.02
N ALA A 64 -5.98 -16.29 20.28
CA ALA A 64 -7.00 -16.61 19.27
C ALA A 64 -7.72 -15.35 18.76
N GLU A 65 -8.10 -14.44 19.66
CA GLU A 65 -8.75 -13.16 19.30
C GLU A 65 -7.83 -12.28 18.45
N THR A 66 -6.57 -12.12 18.85
CA THR A 66 -5.60 -11.32 18.09
C THR A 66 -5.31 -11.91 16.71
N THR A 67 -5.21 -13.25 16.65
CA THR A 67 -5.01 -13.96 15.38
C THR A 67 -6.24 -13.81 14.48
N ALA A 68 -7.45 -13.96 15.01
CA ALA A 68 -8.69 -13.78 14.25
C ALA A 68 -8.81 -12.34 13.72
N ALA A 69 -8.50 -11.33 14.53
CA ALA A 69 -8.50 -9.93 14.11
C ALA A 69 -7.48 -9.67 12.98
N THR A 70 -6.28 -10.24 13.10
CA THR A 70 -5.23 -10.13 12.08
C THR A 70 -5.68 -10.77 10.76
N LEU A 71 -6.25 -11.98 10.82
CA LEU A 71 -6.77 -12.67 9.63
C LEU A 71 -7.91 -11.90 8.97
N ALA A 72 -8.83 -11.35 9.76
CA ALA A 72 -9.91 -10.51 9.23
C ALA A 72 -9.38 -9.26 8.51
N HIS A 73 -8.39 -8.59 9.10
CA HIS A 73 -7.73 -7.43 8.47
C HIS A 73 -7.01 -7.82 7.16
N MET A 74 -6.31 -8.93 7.14
CA MET A 74 -5.65 -9.44 5.92
C MET A 74 -6.67 -9.79 4.83
N ALA A 75 -7.78 -10.45 5.18
CA ALA A 75 -8.85 -10.77 4.25
C ALA A 75 -9.50 -9.51 3.66
N ALA A 76 -9.80 -8.51 4.49
CA ALA A 76 -10.33 -7.23 4.02
C ALA A 76 -9.37 -6.51 3.08
N ARG A 77 -8.07 -6.52 3.38
CA ARG A 77 -7.03 -5.97 2.51
C ARG A 77 -6.95 -6.71 1.17
N GLN A 78 -7.03 -8.04 1.18
CA GLN A 78 -7.04 -8.84 -0.05
C GLN A 78 -8.27 -8.54 -0.92
N GLN A 79 -9.46 -8.42 -0.33
CA GLN A 79 -10.67 -8.05 -1.04
C GLN A 79 -10.57 -6.66 -1.67
N LEU A 80 -10.02 -5.69 -0.94
CA LEU A 80 -9.78 -4.36 -1.47
C LEU A 80 -8.81 -4.40 -2.66
N MET A 81 -7.69 -5.12 -2.53
CA MET A 81 -6.71 -5.29 -3.62
C MET A 81 -7.34 -5.98 -4.84
N ALA A 82 -8.15 -7.02 -4.65
CA ALA A 82 -8.85 -7.69 -5.72
C ALA A 82 -9.83 -6.75 -6.44
N SER A 83 -10.60 -5.95 -5.71
CA SER A 83 -11.53 -4.98 -6.31
C SER A 83 -10.83 -3.86 -7.09
N ILE A 84 -9.65 -3.43 -6.64
CA ILE A 84 -8.83 -2.45 -7.35
C ILE A 84 -8.21 -3.09 -8.60
N GLN A 85 -7.73 -4.31 -8.50
CA GLN A 85 -7.18 -5.06 -9.63
C GLN A 85 -8.26 -5.28 -10.70
N GLU A 86 -9.47 -5.69 -10.33
CA GLU A 86 -10.60 -5.84 -11.25
C GLU A 86 -10.92 -4.52 -11.97
N LYS A 87 -11.00 -3.41 -11.24
CA LYS A 87 -11.22 -2.09 -11.84
C LYS A 87 -10.07 -1.64 -12.74
N SER A 88 -8.83 -2.03 -12.44
CA SER A 88 -7.67 -1.67 -13.26
C SER A 88 -7.54 -2.54 -14.52
N VAL A 89 -8.02 -3.79 -14.49
CA VAL A 89 -8.05 -4.69 -15.67
C VAL A 89 -9.17 -4.29 -16.63
N ALA A 90 -10.24 -3.66 -16.14
CA ALA A 90 -11.32 -3.12 -16.98
C ALA A 90 -10.94 -1.81 -17.71
N ASN A 91 -9.67 -1.63 -18.04
CA ASN A 91 -9.20 -0.47 -18.78
C ASN A 91 -9.63 -0.57 -20.23
N ASN A 92 -10.16 0.53 -20.76
CA ASN A 92 -10.42 0.63 -22.18
C ASN A 92 -9.11 0.81 -22.94
N VAL A 93 -8.86 -0.07 -23.89
CA VAL A 93 -7.74 0.07 -24.82
C VAL A 93 -8.30 0.53 -26.16
N ARG A 94 -7.89 1.72 -26.60
CA ARG A 94 -8.20 2.27 -27.93
C ARG A 94 -6.97 2.18 -28.80
N ILE A 95 -7.15 1.99 -30.08
CA ILE A 95 -6.05 1.85 -31.04
C ILE A 95 -6.17 2.92 -32.13
N VAL A 96 -5.07 3.63 -32.37
CA VAL A 96 -4.93 4.56 -33.47
C VAL A 96 -3.91 4.01 -34.45
N HIS A 97 -4.31 3.82 -35.70
CA HIS A 97 -3.44 3.31 -36.76
C HIS A 97 -2.74 4.42 -37.54
N PHE A 98 -1.57 4.11 -38.07
CA PHE A 98 -0.74 5.05 -38.80
C PHE A 98 -0.35 4.53 -40.19
N GLY A 99 -0.28 5.44 -41.16
CA GLY A 99 0.28 5.15 -42.47
C GLY A 99 1.79 4.81 -42.40
N PHE A 100 2.32 4.26 -43.49
CA PHE A 100 3.75 4.03 -43.60
C PHE A 100 4.51 5.37 -43.46
N ASN A 101 5.54 5.40 -42.67
CA ASN A 101 6.35 6.58 -42.37
C ASN A 101 5.56 7.84 -41.97
N SER A 102 4.37 7.66 -41.39
CA SER A 102 3.48 8.75 -40.96
C SER A 102 3.34 8.81 -39.45
N THR A 103 3.24 10.05 -38.95
CA THR A 103 2.89 10.40 -37.56
C THR A 103 1.58 11.17 -37.47
N ARG A 104 0.87 11.31 -38.59
CA ARG A 104 -0.41 12.04 -38.64
C ARG A 104 -1.48 11.23 -37.92
N VAL A 105 -2.08 11.82 -36.89
CA VAL A 105 -3.23 11.25 -36.17
C VAL A 105 -4.48 11.39 -37.02
N SER A 106 -5.18 10.29 -37.25
CA SER A 106 -6.47 10.27 -37.93
C SER A 106 -7.42 9.39 -37.17
N ILE A 107 -8.41 10.00 -36.51
CA ILE A 107 -9.44 9.33 -35.72
C ILE A 107 -10.79 9.76 -36.28
N PRO A 108 -11.73 8.86 -36.57
CA PRO A 108 -13.09 9.25 -36.96
C PRO A 108 -13.72 10.17 -35.93
N SER A 109 -14.50 11.15 -36.34
CA SER A 109 -15.05 12.18 -35.45
C SER A 109 -15.90 11.64 -34.32
N GLU A 110 -16.67 10.58 -34.57
CA GLU A 110 -17.49 9.89 -33.59
C GLU A 110 -16.64 9.18 -32.49
N ASP A 111 -15.56 8.51 -32.90
CA ASP A 111 -14.60 7.85 -31.99
C ASP A 111 -13.74 8.88 -31.24
N ALA A 112 -13.41 10.00 -31.89
CA ALA A 112 -12.59 11.06 -31.34
C ALA A 112 -13.25 11.72 -30.11
N ALA A 113 -14.54 12.05 -30.20
CA ALA A 113 -15.28 12.65 -29.09
C ALA A 113 -15.35 11.72 -27.90
N ALA A 114 -15.69 10.46 -28.12
CA ALA A 114 -15.77 9.45 -27.06
C ALA A 114 -14.40 9.21 -26.39
N LEU A 115 -13.34 9.11 -27.19
CA LEU A 115 -11.96 8.96 -26.68
C LEU A 115 -11.54 10.14 -25.79
N VAL A 116 -11.80 11.37 -26.24
CA VAL A 116 -11.41 12.58 -25.53
C VAL A 116 -12.15 12.69 -24.20
N GLU A 117 -13.45 12.45 -24.17
CA GLU A 117 -14.24 12.50 -22.93
C GLU A 117 -13.80 11.41 -21.93
N GLU A 118 -13.52 10.22 -22.43
CA GLU A 118 -13.01 9.13 -21.59
C GLU A 118 -11.61 9.48 -21.04
N ALA A 119 -10.72 10.04 -21.86
CA ALA A 119 -9.38 10.45 -21.44
C ALA A 119 -9.38 11.62 -20.44
N LYS A 120 -10.31 12.59 -20.58
CA LYS A 120 -10.46 13.71 -19.63
C LYS A 120 -10.88 13.25 -18.23
N SER A 121 -11.72 12.24 -18.15
CA SER A 121 -12.20 11.69 -16.88
C SER A 121 -11.19 10.77 -16.19
N ALA A 122 -10.21 10.25 -16.93
CA ALA A 122 -9.26 9.26 -16.47
C ALA A 122 -8.16 9.86 -15.57
N PRO A 123 -7.78 9.21 -14.46
CA PRO A 123 -6.63 9.62 -13.66
C PRO A 123 -5.29 9.34 -14.33
N LEU A 124 -5.23 8.43 -15.30
CA LEU A 124 -4.03 8.09 -16.05
C LEU A 124 -4.38 7.60 -17.46
N VAL A 125 -3.64 8.08 -18.45
CA VAL A 125 -3.66 7.61 -19.85
C VAL A 125 -2.24 7.20 -20.23
N VAL A 126 -2.07 5.98 -20.72
CA VAL A 126 -0.78 5.46 -21.18
C VAL A 126 -0.84 5.26 -22.68
N LEU A 127 0.09 5.89 -23.39
CA LEU A 127 0.23 5.81 -24.84
C LEU A 127 1.44 4.94 -25.19
N ARG A 128 1.22 3.87 -25.96
CA ARG A 128 2.31 2.99 -26.41
C ARG A 128 2.45 3.04 -27.92
N GLY A 129 3.53 3.64 -28.39
CA GLY A 129 3.87 3.68 -29.81
C GLY A 129 4.44 2.33 -30.28
N ARG A 130 3.89 1.80 -31.38
CA ARG A 130 4.29 0.56 -32.04
C ARG A 130 4.62 0.80 -33.49
N THR A 131 5.44 -0.07 -34.06
CA THR A 131 5.74 -0.10 -35.49
C THR A 131 5.52 -1.49 -36.08
N ASP A 132 5.74 -1.59 -37.37
CA ASP A 132 5.83 -2.86 -38.11
C ASP A 132 7.29 -3.34 -38.26
N GLY A 133 8.23 -2.75 -37.52
CA GLY A 133 9.62 -3.15 -37.50
C GLY A 133 9.83 -4.52 -36.88
N THR A 134 10.84 -5.23 -37.37
CA THR A 134 11.23 -6.57 -36.86
C THR A 134 12.38 -6.51 -35.84
N SER A 135 12.92 -5.32 -35.61
CA SER A 135 14.01 -5.08 -34.66
C SER A 135 13.90 -3.70 -34.04
N ASP A 136 14.49 -3.54 -32.86
CA ASP A 136 14.51 -2.27 -32.11
C ASP A 136 15.61 -1.32 -32.62
N SER A 137 15.56 -0.97 -33.92
CA SER A 137 16.48 0.01 -34.47
C SER A 137 16.18 1.41 -33.96
N SER A 138 17.17 2.31 -33.99
CA SER A 138 17.00 3.71 -33.60
C SER A 138 15.96 4.47 -34.45
N SER A 139 15.80 4.08 -35.72
CA SER A 139 14.78 4.63 -36.62
C SER A 139 13.38 4.21 -36.21
N GLU A 140 13.18 2.91 -35.91
CA GLU A 140 11.90 2.37 -35.46
C GLU A 140 11.50 2.96 -34.09
N SER A 141 12.45 3.07 -33.18
CA SER A 141 12.23 3.71 -31.86
C SER A 141 11.79 5.16 -32.03
N ARG A 142 12.44 5.91 -32.90
CA ARG A 142 12.11 7.32 -33.15
C ARG A 142 10.70 7.48 -33.71
N ILE A 143 10.30 6.65 -34.69
CA ILE A 143 8.95 6.75 -35.28
C ILE A 143 7.87 6.29 -34.30
N ALA A 144 8.12 5.23 -33.52
CA ALA A 144 7.21 4.79 -32.47
C ALA A 144 6.98 5.88 -31.41
N GLN A 145 8.05 6.52 -30.96
CA GLN A 145 8.00 7.64 -30.03
C GLN A 145 7.25 8.84 -30.62
N ALA A 146 7.57 9.21 -31.87
CA ALA A 146 6.92 10.35 -32.54
C ALA A 146 5.41 10.13 -32.71
N ARG A 147 4.95 8.90 -33.00
CA ARG A 147 3.53 8.54 -33.03
C ARG A 147 2.85 8.71 -31.68
N ALA A 148 3.49 8.19 -30.61
CA ALA A 148 2.96 8.34 -29.26
C ALA A 148 2.85 9.81 -28.85
N HIS A 149 3.85 10.62 -29.16
CA HIS A 149 3.81 12.07 -28.93
C HIS A 149 2.71 12.77 -29.75
N ALA A 150 2.53 12.41 -31.02
CA ALA A 150 1.47 13.00 -31.84
C ALA A 150 0.05 12.73 -31.25
N VAL A 151 -0.19 11.53 -30.74
CA VAL A 151 -1.45 11.23 -30.03
C VAL A 151 -1.55 12.00 -28.73
N ARG A 152 -0.47 12.13 -27.96
CA ARG A 152 -0.44 12.95 -26.74
C ARG A 152 -0.81 14.41 -27.08
N ASP A 153 -0.17 14.98 -28.07
CA ASP A 153 -0.40 16.38 -28.45
C ASP A 153 -1.84 16.60 -28.93
N TYR A 154 -2.41 15.63 -29.64
CA TYR A 154 -3.83 15.63 -30.01
C TYR A 154 -4.75 15.63 -28.79
N LEU A 155 -4.51 14.75 -27.78
CA LEU A 155 -5.32 14.68 -26.56
C LEU A 155 -5.18 15.97 -25.73
N VAL A 156 -3.97 16.52 -25.60
CA VAL A 156 -3.72 17.78 -24.90
C VAL A 156 -4.44 18.96 -25.59
N ALA A 157 -4.33 19.05 -26.91
CA ALA A 157 -5.05 20.08 -27.69
C ALA A 157 -6.57 19.93 -27.53
N SER A 158 -7.07 18.73 -27.28
CA SER A 158 -8.49 18.43 -27.00
C SER A 158 -8.90 18.66 -25.54
N GLY A 159 -7.98 19.11 -24.66
CA GLY A 159 -8.26 19.48 -23.27
C GLY A 159 -8.00 18.39 -22.23
N VAL A 160 -7.24 17.35 -22.56
CA VAL A 160 -6.76 16.36 -21.57
C VAL A 160 -5.54 16.92 -20.84
N ASP A 161 -5.51 16.78 -19.51
CA ASP A 161 -4.40 17.23 -18.67
C ASP A 161 -3.09 16.50 -19.03
N PRO A 162 -2.03 17.18 -19.47
CA PRO A 162 -0.76 16.55 -19.85
C PRO A 162 -0.09 15.80 -18.68
N SER A 163 -0.36 16.16 -17.43
CA SER A 163 0.21 15.50 -16.26
C SER A 163 -0.31 14.07 -16.07
N ARG A 164 -1.49 13.76 -16.64
CA ARG A 164 -2.11 12.44 -16.60
C ARG A 164 -1.70 11.54 -17.76
N ILE A 165 -0.97 12.05 -18.75
CA ILE A 165 -0.58 11.29 -19.94
C ILE A 165 0.86 10.80 -19.78
N ARG A 166 1.06 9.50 -19.98
CA ARG A 166 2.38 8.85 -20.07
C ARG A 166 2.58 8.31 -21.47
N THR A 167 3.74 8.59 -22.06
CA THR A 167 4.13 8.07 -23.37
C THR A 167 5.23 7.04 -23.22
N THR A 168 5.06 5.91 -23.86
CA THR A 168 6.07 4.86 -23.99
C THR A 168 6.16 4.42 -25.45
N HIS A 169 7.24 3.76 -25.81
CA HIS A 169 7.37 3.18 -27.14
C HIS A 169 8.10 1.85 -27.04
N GLN A 170 7.67 0.90 -27.85
CA GLN A 170 8.30 -0.37 -28.06
C GLN A 170 8.11 -0.71 -29.53
N PRO A 171 9.13 -0.42 -30.35
CA PRO A 171 8.96 -0.48 -31.81
C PRO A 171 8.70 -1.90 -32.30
N SER A 172 9.45 -2.89 -31.86
CA SER A 172 9.32 -4.28 -32.28
C SER A 172 8.70 -5.16 -31.20
N GLY A 173 8.30 -6.35 -31.56
CA GLY A 173 7.55 -7.26 -30.70
C GLY A 173 6.08 -6.87 -30.57
N ASP A 174 5.28 -7.72 -29.95
CA ASP A 174 3.85 -7.46 -29.71
C ASP A 174 3.06 -7.11 -30.99
N HIS A 175 3.39 -7.72 -32.11
CA HIS A 175 2.64 -7.54 -33.35
C HIS A 175 1.23 -8.11 -33.20
N LEU A 176 0.21 -7.32 -33.60
CA LEU A 176 -1.18 -7.79 -33.61
C LEU A 176 -1.41 -8.85 -34.68
N THR A 177 -0.65 -8.74 -35.78
CA THR A 177 -0.78 -9.63 -36.93
C THR A 177 0.57 -9.88 -37.59
N ASP A 178 0.60 -10.86 -38.49
CA ASP A 178 1.80 -11.20 -39.28
C ASP A 178 2.25 -9.99 -40.14
N ASN A 179 3.51 -9.62 -40.02
CA ASN A 179 4.16 -8.54 -40.77
C ASN A 179 4.40 -8.85 -42.25
N ARG A 180 4.21 -10.09 -42.71
CA ARG A 180 4.45 -10.47 -44.09
C ARG A 180 3.47 -9.81 -45.08
N SER A 181 2.25 -9.54 -44.65
CA SER A 181 1.23 -8.86 -45.45
C SER A 181 1.26 -7.34 -45.27
N ALA A 182 0.92 -6.61 -46.33
CA ALA A 182 0.77 -5.14 -46.27
C ALA A 182 -0.31 -4.73 -45.27
N ARG A 183 -1.40 -5.52 -45.17
CA ARG A 183 -2.47 -5.31 -44.22
C ARG A 183 -1.98 -5.55 -42.78
N GLY A 184 -1.22 -6.61 -42.54
CA GLY A 184 -0.65 -6.89 -41.22
C GLY A 184 0.27 -5.77 -40.76
N ARG A 185 1.18 -5.31 -41.61
CA ARG A 185 2.03 -4.15 -41.30
C ARG A 185 1.23 -2.90 -40.97
N SER A 186 0.15 -2.62 -41.71
CA SER A 186 -0.69 -1.43 -41.42
C SER A 186 -1.36 -1.51 -40.04
N LEU A 187 -1.76 -2.71 -39.58
CA LEU A 187 -2.34 -2.91 -38.25
C LEU A 187 -1.27 -2.81 -37.15
N ASN A 188 -0.03 -3.20 -37.43
CA ASN A 188 1.06 -3.12 -36.46
C ASN A 188 1.58 -1.70 -36.27
N ARG A 189 1.46 -0.81 -37.25
CA ARG A 189 1.75 0.64 -37.12
C ARG A 189 0.64 1.33 -36.34
N ARG A 190 0.73 1.29 -35.02
CA ARG A 190 -0.32 1.78 -34.12
C ARG A 190 0.19 2.50 -32.90
N VAL A 191 -0.68 3.21 -32.26
CA VAL A 191 -0.56 3.65 -30.88
C VAL A 191 -1.71 3.03 -30.09
N GLU A 192 -1.37 2.33 -29.03
CA GLU A 192 -2.30 1.81 -28.04
C GLU A 192 -2.52 2.88 -27.00
N ILE A 193 -3.78 3.20 -26.71
CA ILE A 193 -4.21 4.19 -25.73
C ILE A 193 -4.90 3.42 -24.61
N GLU A 194 -4.20 3.22 -23.50
CA GLU A 194 -4.75 2.58 -22.30
C GLU A 194 -5.31 3.66 -21.39
N ILE A 195 -6.60 3.65 -21.15
CA ILE A 195 -7.30 4.60 -20.30
C ILE A 195 -7.62 3.92 -18.97
N TYR A 196 -6.94 4.35 -17.93
CA TYR A 196 -7.08 3.81 -16.58
C TYR A 196 -8.18 4.54 -15.82
N ARG A 197 -9.17 3.81 -15.34
CA ARG A 197 -10.25 4.37 -14.50
C ARG A 197 -9.84 4.54 -13.05
N VAL A 198 -8.80 3.83 -12.63
CA VAL A 198 -8.20 3.88 -11.29
C VAL A 198 -6.69 3.85 -11.46
N LEU A 199 -5.96 4.60 -10.64
CA LEU A 199 -4.49 4.54 -10.67
C LEU A 199 -4.01 3.14 -10.30
N PRO A 200 -3.11 2.54 -11.10
CA PRO A 200 -2.51 1.27 -10.75
C PRO A 200 -1.74 1.43 -9.44
N LEU A 201 -2.01 0.54 -8.48
CA LEU A 201 -1.23 0.50 -7.25
C LEU A 201 0.16 -0.05 -7.54
N SER A 202 1.17 0.74 -7.31
CA SER A 202 2.52 0.21 -7.21
C SER A 202 2.58 -0.69 -5.97
N PRO A 203 3.04 -1.95 -6.09
CA PRO A 203 3.32 -2.74 -4.90
C PRO A 203 4.38 -1.98 -4.10
N GLN A 204 3.99 -1.44 -2.96
CA GLN A 204 4.96 -0.93 -2.00
C GLN A 204 5.75 -2.13 -1.50
N VAL A 205 6.96 -2.27 -1.98
CA VAL A 205 7.96 -3.14 -1.34
C VAL A 205 8.20 -2.49 0.03
N SER A 206 7.50 -3.01 1.04
CA SER A 206 7.80 -2.68 2.42
C SER A 206 9.26 -3.08 2.64
N ALA A 207 10.11 -2.08 2.88
CA ALA A 207 11.48 -2.34 3.30
C ALA A 207 11.42 -3.25 4.55
N PRO A 208 12.25 -4.30 4.64
CA PRO A 208 12.30 -5.13 5.83
C PRO A 208 12.63 -4.24 7.03
N PRO A 209 12.06 -4.51 8.22
CA PRO A 209 12.39 -3.78 9.43
C PRO A 209 13.89 -3.88 9.66
N GLN A 210 14.55 -2.73 9.74
CA GLN A 210 15.95 -2.67 10.10
C GLN A 210 16.04 -3.08 11.57
N SER A 211 16.63 -4.25 11.82
CA SER A 211 16.98 -4.79 13.14
C SER A 211 18.18 -4.08 13.73
#